data_2cb70cd443dc7ed0ae334c9180ada68d
#
_entry.id   2cb70cd443dc7ed0ae334c9180ada68d
#
_cell.length_a   1.000
_cell.length_b   1.000
_cell.length_c   1.000
_cell.angle_alpha   90.00
_cell.angle_beta   90.00
_cell.angle_gamma   90.00
#
_symmetry.space_group_name_H-M   'P 1'
#
loop_
_entity.id
_entity.type
_entity.pdbx_description
1 polymer ?
#
loop_
_entity_poly.entity_id
_entity_poly.type
_entity_poly.pdbx_seq_one_letter_code
_entity_poly.pdbx_strand_id
1 'polypeptide(L)'
;MNNKSNKSILIDTNPGRNAQTFGIARELGTSEDLIHEPSVGVIGNKGDSQCYIGVQRKVEAVHQVLLDSLGYAPEQMAMRLVQPEYTIATSDGMRNGTREMRYSLIGREVTHDSVCEHLSASGLEGTIAIVACDKPPVGTTAAILEHNRPAIIMSDGSVKPGTDSETNEPIDIISGFQIAGSQDEDLKKRIACEACPGYGSCGGMFTYNTMQTFIGVIGLQPLHMIAPPSDDSRRITEFPLQLVEYLKICIDKNITPRDIVTRDSIRNAMIVSMAVGGSTNVLLHAPEIARAAGFRDFSKDIMSPEEFNHLSQFVVPVLTDA
;
A
#
# COMPACT_ATOMS: atom_id res chain seq x y z
N MET A 1 13.79 0.24 29.65
CA MET A 1 12.39 -0.23 29.70
C MET A 1 12.37 -1.62 29.09
N ASN A 2 11.79 -2.60 29.79
CA ASN A 2 11.73 -3.98 29.25
C ASN A 2 10.98 -3.96 27.91
N ASN A 3 11.68 -4.38 26.88
CA ASN A 3 11.14 -4.56 25.53
C ASN A 3 10.24 -5.81 25.51
N LYS A 4 9.10 -5.76 26.20
CA LYS A 4 8.10 -6.81 26.09
C LYS A 4 7.40 -6.63 24.75
N SER A 5 7.23 -7.71 24.00
CA SER A 5 6.45 -7.73 22.77
C SER A 5 4.99 -7.29 23.07
N ASN A 6 4.31 -6.75 22.08
CA ASN A 6 2.90 -6.37 22.23
C ASN A 6 2.02 -7.54 22.63
N LYS A 7 2.33 -8.74 22.16
CA LYS A 7 1.63 -9.97 22.57
C LYS A 7 1.86 -10.27 24.04
N SER A 8 3.07 -10.09 24.55
CA SER A 8 3.36 -10.30 25.97
C SER A 8 2.64 -9.30 26.86
N ILE A 9 2.52 -8.02 26.45
CA ILE A 9 1.74 -7.02 27.18
C ILE A 9 0.24 -7.41 27.19
N LEU A 10 -0.30 -7.85 26.07
CA LEU A 10 -1.69 -8.26 25.95
C LEU A 10 -1.98 -9.52 26.77
N ILE A 11 -1.03 -10.45 26.84
CA ILE A 11 -1.10 -11.67 27.65
C ILE A 11 -1.13 -11.32 29.13
N ASP A 12 -0.22 -10.50 29.60
CA ASP A 12 -0.10 -10.11 31.02
C ASP A 12 -1.36 -9.42 31.55
N THR A 13 -2.20 -8.82 30.71
CA THR A 13 -3.34 -7.98 31.12
C THR A 13 -4.71 -8.64 30.98
N ASN A 14 -4.84 -9.72 30.19
CA ASN A 14 -6.15 -10.33 29.90
C ASN A 14 -6.09 -11.88 29.89
N PRO A 15 -6.44 -12.54 31.02
CA PRO A 15 -6.44 -14.00 31.10
C PRO A 15 -7.35 -14.71 30.10
N GLY A 16 -8.48 -14.10 29.71
CA GLY A 16 -9.39 -14.68 28.71
C GLY A 16 -8.77 -14.71 27.31
N ARG A 17 -8.04 -13.66 26.97
CA ARG A 17 -7.25 -13.62 25.73
C ARG A 17 -6.10 -14.63 25.76
N ASN A 18 -5.43 -14.74 26.90
CA ASN A 18 -4.36 -15.72 27.11
C ASN A 18 -4.83 -17.14 26.85
N ALA A 19 -6.02 -17.50 27.35
CA ALA A 19 -6.59 -18.83 27.14
C ALA A 19 -6.76 -19.15 25.66
N GLN A 20 -7.18 -18.20 24.82
CA GLN A 20 -7.28 -18.37 23.37
C GLN A 20 -5.91 -18.48 22.71
N THR A 21 -4.96 -17.61 23.09
CA THR A 21 -3.61 -17.62 22.54
C THR A 21 -2.87 -18.94 22.87
N PHE A 22 -2.94 -19.40 24.11
CA PHE A 22 -2.37 -20.69 24.50
C PHE A 22 -3.13 -21.88 23.89
N GLY A 23 -4.42 -21.73 23.63
CA GLY A 23 -5.21 -22.72 22.90
C GLY A 23 -4.70 -22.90 21.46
N ILE A 24 -4.42 -21.81 20.77
CA ILE A 24 -3.84 -21.84 19.42
C ILE A 24 -2.44 -22.47 19.44
N ALA A 25 -1.56 -22.09 20.39
CA ALA A 25 -0.23 -22.67 20.53
C ALA A 25 -0.26 -24.19 20.69
N ARG A 26 -1.16 -24.68 21.55
CA ARG A 26 -1.34 -26.13 21.76
C ARG A 26 -1.87 -26.85 20.53
N GLU A 27 -2.84 -26.28 19.84
CA GLU A 27 -3.41 -26.86 18.62
C GLU A 27 -2.38 -26.96 17.49
N LEU A 28 -1.51 -25.95 17.39
CA LEU A 28 -0.44 -25.92 16.39
C LEU A 28 0.82 -26.67 16.83
N GLY A 29 0.87 -27.22 18.06
CA GLY A 29 2.04 -27.93 18.57
C GLY A 29 3.26 -27.02 18.79
N THR A 30 3.05 -25.71 18.98
CA THR A 30 4.14 -24.74 19.14
C THR A 30 4.52 -24.55 20.62
N SER A 31 5.75 -24.09 20.87
CA SER A 31 6.22 -23.76 22.22
C SER A 31 5.50 -22.52 22.75
N GLU A 32 5.08 -22.56 24.02
CA GLU A 32 4.50 -21.41 24.72
C GLU A 32 5.47 -20.22 24.79
N ASP A 33 6.78 -20.46 24.73
CA ASP A 33 7.81 -19.41 24.73
C ASP A 33 7.69 -18.49 23.51
N LEU A 34 7.21 -19.00 22.36
CA LEU A 34 7.03 -18.21 21.14
C LEU A 34 5.97 -17.12 21.27
N ILE A 35 5.06 -17.20 22.25
CA ILE A 35 4.06 -16.17 22.52
C ILE A 35 4.71 -14.84 22.92
N HIS A 36 5.90 -14.91 23.53
CA HIS A 36 6.64 -13.75 24.00
C HIS A 36 7.57 -13.12 22.97
N GLU A 37 7.68 -13.75 21.80
CA GLU A 37 8.54 -13.24 20.74
C GLU A 37 7.83 -12.23 19.83
N PRO A 38 8.58 -11.29 19.20
CA PRO A 38 8.01 -10.30 18.27
C PRO A 38 7.20 -10.95 17.14
N SER A 39 6.06 -10.38 16.83
CA SER A 39 5.20 -10.83 15.73
C SER A 39 5.24 -9.85 14.58
N VAL A 40 5.44 -10.36 13.37
CA VAL A 40 5.47 -9.58 12.13
C VAL A 40 4.36 -10.06 11.21
N GLY A 41 3.64 -9.13 10.58
CA GLY A 41 2.57 -9.44 9.64
C GLY A 41 2.86 -8.93 8.24
N VAL A 42 2.26 -9.61 7.26
CA VAL A 42 2.21 -9.16 5.87
C VAL A 42 0.76 -8.95 5.48
N ILE A 43 0.44 -7.76 4.99
CA ILE A 43 -0.91 -7.39 4.58
C ILE A 43 -0.91 -7.10 3.08
N GLY A 44 -1.90 -7.64 2.36
CA GLY A 44 -2.15 -7.33 0.96
C GLY A 44 -3.57 -6.85 0.70
N ASN A 45 -3.81 -6.29 -0.47
CA ASN A 45 -5.15 -6.00 -0.94
C ASN A 45 -5.52 -7.05 -1.97
N LYS A 46 -6.69 -7.68 -1.86
CA LYS A 46 -7.15 -8.73 -2.77
C LYS A 46 -8.51 -8.39 -3.37
N GLY A 47 -8.62 -8.55 -4.68
CA GLY A 47 -9.85 -8.32 -5.43
C GLY A 47 -9.77 -8.90 -6.85
N ASP A 48 -10.88 -8.88 -7.58
CA ASP A 48 -11.05 -9.52 -8.89
C ASP A 48 -10.69 -8.61 -10.08
N SER A 49 -9.70 -7.75 -9.92
CA SER A 49 -9.28 -6.89 -11.00
C SER A 49 -7.81 -7.06 -11.34
N GLN A 50 -7.44 -6.64 -12.53
CA GLN A 50 -6.07 -6.61 -13.03
C GLN A 50 -5.09 -5.98 -12.03
N CYS A 51 -5.54 -4.97 -11.28
CA CYS A 51 -4.73 -4.27 -10.27
C CYS A 51 -4.26 -5.17 -9.12
N TYR A 52 -4.95 -6.28 -8.84
CA TYR A 52 -4.68 -7.09 -7.65
C TYR A 52 -4.07 -8.46 -7.95
N ILE A 53 -4.02 -8.87 -9.22
CA ILE A 53 -3.50 -10.20 -9.61
C ILE A 53 -2.07 -10.42 -9.13
N GLY A 54 -1.24 -9.38 -9.20
CA GLY A 54 0.16 -9.43 -8.80
C GLY A 54 0.42 -9.35 -7.30
N VAL A 55 -0.54 -8.83 -6.52
CA VAL A 55 -0.36 -8.57 -5.08
C VAL A 55 -0.10 -9.84 -4.30
N GLN A 56 -0.90 -10.88 -4.53
CA GLN A 56 -0.76 -12.13 -3.79
C GLN A 56 0.65 -12.73 -3.92
N ARG A 57 1.21 -12.76 -5.12
CA ARG A 57 2.57 -13.29 -5.35
C ARG A 57 3.64 -12.54 -4.57
N LYS A 58 3.48 -11.21 -4.45
CA LYS A 58 4.41 -10.36 -3.71
C LYS A 58 4.25 -10.53 -2.20
N VAL A 59 3.03 -10.66 -1.73
CA VAL A 59 2.73 -11.00 -0.32
C VAL A 59 3.34 -12.34 0.05
N GLU A 60 3.15 -13.36 -0.78
CA GLU A 60 3.74 -14.69 -0.58
C GLU A 60 5.27 -14.65 -0.60
N ALA A 61 5.87 -13.88 -1.51
CA ALA A 61 7.33 -13.72 -1.57
C ALA A 61 7.90 -13.04 -0.31
N VAL A 62 7.25 -11.97 0.18
CA VAL A 62 7.65 -11.31 1.44
C VAL A 62 7.46 -12.26 2.63
N HIS A 63 6.33 -12.96 2.67
CA HIS A 63 6.05 -13.94 3.72
C HIS A 63 7.13 -15.04 3.75
N GLN A 64 7.51 -15.59 2.59
CA GLN A 64 8.55 -16.59 2.49
C GLN A 64 9.92 -16.08 3.01
N VAL A 65 10.31 -14.85 2.66
CA VAL A 65 11.54 -14.23 3.17
C VAL A 65 11.50 -14.05 4.69
N LEU A 66 10.35 -13.66 5.24
CA LEU A 66 10.18 -13.60 6.70
C LEU A 66 10.34 -14.98 7.34
N LEU A 67 9.74 -16.01 6.75
CA LEU A 67 9.89 -17.39 7.17
C LEU A 67 11.37 -17.79 7.22
N ASP A 68 12.07 -17.62 6.12
CA ASP A 68 13.48 -18.01 5.99
C ASP A 68 14.39 -17.23 6.98
N SER A 69 14.08 -15.95 7.20
CA SER A 69 14.84 -15.06 8.09
C SER A 69 14.70 -15.40 9.58
N LEU A 70 13.58 -16.00 9.96
CA LEU A 70 13.32 -16.37 11.36
C LEU A 70 13.89 -17.74 11.72
N GLY A 71 14.22 -18.57 10.74
CA GLY A 71 14.88 -19.87 10.93
C GLY A 71 14.01 -20.91 11.67
N TYR A 72 12.69 -20.76 11.62
CA TYR A 72 11.76 -21.65 12.30
C TYR A 72 11.09 -22.62 11.34
N ALA A 73 10.71 -23.80 11.84
CA ALA A 73 9.83 -24.69 11.12
C ALA A 73 8.43 -24.04 10.95
N PRO A 74 7.70 -24.33 9.86
CA PRO A 74 6.38 -23.72 9.60
C PRO A 74 5.40 -23.82 10.78
N GLU A 75 5.45 -24.92 11.55
CA GLU A 75 4.58 -25.12 12.71
C GLU A 75 4.92 -24.17 13.87
N GLN A 76 6.18 -23.73 13.99
CA GLN A 76 6.62 -22.82 15.04
C GLN A 76 6.28 -21.37 14.72
N MET A 77 5.96 -21.08 13.47
CA MET A 77 5.84 -19.72 12.95
C MET A 77 4.46 -19.13 13.13
N ALA A 78 3.43 -19.95 13.25
CA ALA A 78 2.06 -19.49 13.42
C ALA A 78 1.85 -18.57 14.64
N MET A 79 2.79 -18.57 15.57
CA MET A 79 2.76 -17.68 16.74
C MET A 79 3.60 -16.41 16.58
N ARG A 80 4.63 -16.42 15.72
CA ARG A 80 5.53 -15.28 15.50
C ARG A 80 5.27 -14.56 14.19
N LEU A 81 4.90 -15.31 13.17
CA LEU A 81 4.53 -14.80 11.87
C LEU A 81 3.03 -15.02 11.69
N VAL A 82 2.29 -13.94 11.66
CA VAL A 82 0.88 -13.98 11.32
C VAL A 82 0.77 -14.38 9.85
N GLN A 83 -0.16 -15.29 9.55
CA GLN A 83 -0.46 -15.66 8.16
C GLN A 83 -0.75 -14.39 7.34
N PRO A 84 -0.40 -14.39 6.04
CA PRO A 84 -0.72 -13.25 5.18
C PRO A 84 -2.20 -12.90 5.23
N GLU A 85 -2.49 -11.64 5.49
CA GLU A 85 -3.85 -11.15 5.56
C GLU A 85 -4.19 -10.32 4.32
N TYR A 86 -5.43 -10.40 3.89
CA TYR A 86 -5.89 -9.70 2.71
C TYR A 86 -7.14 -8.88 3.03
N THR A 87 -7.06 -7.57 2.79
CA THR A 87 -8.23 -6.70 2.85
C THR A 87 -9.06 -6.83 1.58
N ILE A 88 -10.37 -6.68 1.71
CA ILE A 88 -11.25 -6.56 0.54
C ILE A 88 -10.87 -5.29 -0.22
N ALA A 89 -10.66 -5.44 -1.52
CA ALA A 89 -10.36 -4.32 -2.39
C ALA A 89 -11.13 -4.44 -3.69
N THR A 90 -11.55 -3.32 -4.22
CA THR A 90 -12.25 -3.22 -5.50
C THR A 90 -11.64 -2.13 -6.35
N SER A 91 -11.53 -2.39 -7.66
CA SER A 91 -10.89 -1.46 -8.58
C SER A 91 -11.81 -0.32 -9.00
N ASP A 92 -11.33 0.91 -8.87
CA ASP A 92 -11.99 2.08 -9.46
C ASP A 92 -11.98 2.03 -11.00
N GLY A 93 -10.97 1.40 -11.60
CA GLY A 93 -10.94 1.14 -13.04
C GLY A 93 -12.14 0.33 -13.53
N MET A 94 -12.55 -0.68 -12.76
CA MET A 94 -13.74 -1.50 -13.08
C MET A 94 -15.06 -0.77 -12.84
N ARG A 95 -15.05 0.30 -12.06
CA ARG A 95 -16.24 1.14 -11.79
C ARG A 95 -16.30 2.39 -12.66
N ASN A 96 -15.21 2.73 -13.33
CA ASN A 96 -15.10 3.96 -14.10
C ASN A 96 -16.19 4.04 -15.17
N GLY A 97 -16.80 5.22 -15.29
CA GLY A 97 -17.92 5.45 -16.21
C GLY A 97 -19.25 4.80 -15.80
N THR A 98 -19.31 4.13 -14.65
CA THR A 98 -20.54 3.49 -14.15
C THR A 98 -21.10 4.22 -12.91
N ARG A 99 -22.39 3.99 -12.62
CA ARG A 99 -23.05 4.46 -11.40
C ARG A 99 -22.35 3.97 -10.13
N GLU A 100 -21.66 2.85 -10.19
CA GLU A 100 -21.04 2.19 -9.02
C GLU A 100 -19.77 2.91 -8.55
N MET A 101 -19.28 3.92 -9.29
CA MET A 101 -18.18 4.80 -8.86
C MET A 101 -18.47 5.53 -7.54
N ARG A 102 -19.74 5.70 -7.16
CA ARG A 102 -20.16 6.24 -5.85
C ARG A 102 -19.63 5.48 -4.64
N TYR A 103 -19.24 4.21 -4.80
CA TYR A 103 -18.64 3.39 -3.75
C TYR A 103 -17.12 3.50 -3.67
N SER A 104 -16.48 4.29 -4.51
CA SER A 104 -15.03 4.41 -4.58
C SER A 104 -14.42 4.87 -3.25
N LEU A 105 -14.92 5.99 -2.69
CA LEU A 105 -14.39 6.51 -1.43
C LEU A 105 -14.69 5.59 -0.24
N ILE A 106 -15.84 4.92 -0.24
CA ILE A 106 -16.19 3.90 0.76
C ILE A 106 -15.14 2.79 0.78
N GLY A 107 -14.60 2.40 -0.38
CA GLY A 107 -13.53 1.39 -0.48
C GLY A 107 -12.26 1.79 0.27
N ARG A 108 -11.94 3.08 0.40
CA ARG A 108 -10.84 3.58 1.23
C ARG A 108 -11.09 3.30 2.70
N GLU A 109 -12.28 3.65 3.19
CA GLU A 109 -12.65 3.47 4.60
C GLU A 109 -12.73 1.98 4.98
N VAL A 110 -13.32 1.14 4.11
CA VAL A 110 -13.38 -0.31 4.33
C VAL A 110 -11.96 -0.91 4.41
N THR A 111 -11.05 -0.47 3.57
CA THR A 111 -9.64 -0.92 3.64
C THR A 111 -8.99 -0.46 4.94
N HIS A 112 -9.16 0.81 5.31
CA HIS A 112 -8.64 1.37 6.54
C HIS A 112 -9.12 0.56 7.76
N ASP A 113 -10.42 0.39 7.91
CA ASP A 113 -11.02 -0.30 9.06
C ASP A 113 -10.58 -1.77 9.12
N SER A 114 -10.54 -2.45 7.98
CA SER A 114 -10.08 -3.84 7.90
C SER A 114 -8.61 -3.99 8.33
N VAL A 115 -7.74 -3.06 7.91
CA VAL A 115 -6.33 -3.07 8.33
C VAL A 115 -6.21 -2.75 9.83
N CYS A 116 -6.94 -1.75 10.33
CA CYS A 116 -6.96 -1.41 11.75
C CYS A 116 -7.41 -2.57 12.62
N GLU A 117 -8.49 -3.26 12.23
CA GLU A 117 -9.00 -4.43 12.93
C GLU A 117 -7.93 -5.53 13.01
N HIS A 118 -7.32 -5.85 11.86
CA HIS A 118 -6.26 -6.86 11.81
C HIS A 118 -5.06 -6.48 12.68
N LEU A 119 -4.52 -5.28 12.54
CA LEU A 119 -3.34 -4.82 13.30
C LEU A 119 -3.62 -4.82 14.81
N SER A 120 -4.81 -4.39 15.23
CA SER A 120 -5.19 -4.34 16.65
C SER A 120 -5.38 -5.72 17.26
N ALA A 121 -6.00 -6.65 16.53
CA ALA A 121 -6.27 -8.00 17.01
C ALA A 121 -5.01 -8.87 17.07
N SER A 122 -4.13 -8.74 16.08
CA SER A 122 -2.93 -9.60 15.93
C SER A 122 -1.79 -9.20 16.86
N GLY A 123 -1.79 -7.98 17.39
CA GLY A 123 -0.73 -7.48 18.28
C GLY A 123 0.65 -7.46 17.60
N LEU A 124 0.70 -7.07 16.33
CA LEU A 124 1.92 -7.04 15.52
C LEU A 124 2.91 -5.97 16.03
N GLU A 125 4.17 -6.31 16.05
CA GLU A 125 5.27 -5.38 16.32
C GLU A 125 5.85 -4.78 15.06
N GLY A 126 5.60 -5.41 13.92
CA GLY A 126 6.01 -4.90 12.62
C GLY A 126 5.10 -5.38 11.50
N THR A 127 4.96 -4.57 10.45
CA THR A 127 4.07 -4.88 9.33
C THR A 127 4.70 -4.48 7.99
N ILE A 128 4.59 -5.37 7.01
CA ILE A 128 4.85 -5.05 5.61
C ILE A 128 3.52 -5.08 4.86
N ALA A 129 3.19 -3.99 4.17
CA ALA A 129 1.95 -3.90 3.41
C ALA A 129 2.23 -3.80 1.90
N ILE A 130 1.56 -4.64 1.12
CA ILE A 130 1.61 -4.61 -0.35
C ILE A 130 0.28 -4.06 -0.85
N VAL A 131 0.32 -2.90 -1.51
CA VAL A 131 -0.86 -2.12 -1.88
C VAL A 131 -0.98 -1.89 -3.38
N ALA A 132 -2.19 -1.89 -3.89
CA ALA A 132 -2.49 -1.68 -5.29
C ALA A 132 -3.77 -0.84 -5.48
N CYS A 133 -3.96 -0.32 -6.69
CA CYS A 133 -5.12 0.49 -7.07
C CYS A 133 -5.23 1.83 -6.32
N ASP A 134 -6.37 2.51 -6.42
CA ASP A 134 -6.52 3.93 -6.05
C ASP A 134 -6.73 4.17 -4.55
N LYS A 135 -7.57 3.38 -3.91
CA LYS A 135 -8.03 3.63 -2.54
C LYS A 135 -7.27 2.83 -1.47
N PRO A 136 -6.90 1.56 -1.72
CA PRO A 136 -6.19 0.76 -0.73
C PRO A 136 -4.84 1.33 -0.28
N PRO A 137 -4.00 1.95 -1.14
CA PRO A 137 -2.77 2.58 -0.67
C PRO A 137 -3.03 3.63 0.41
N VAL A 138 -4.08 4.43 0.25
CA VAL A 138 -4.46 5.49 1.19
C VAL A 138 -5.02 4.92 2.49
N GLY A 139 -6.00 4.01 2.39
CA GLY A 139 -6.62 3.37 3.56
C GLY A 139 -5.59 2.62 4.39
N THR A 140 -4.73 1.83 3.75
CA THR A 140 -3.66 1.08 4.43
C THR A 140 -2.64 2.02 5.09
N THR A 141 -2.24 3.10 4.41
CA THR A 141 -1.30 4.08 4.97
C THR A 141 -1.88 4.79 6.20
N ALA A 142 -3.15 5.19 6.14
CA ALA A 142 -3.83 5.81 7.28
C ALA A 142 -3.92 4.84 8.48
N ALA A 143 -4.28 3.58 8.26
CA ALA A 143 -4.34 2.56 9.30
C ALA A 143 -2.98 2.29 9.95
N ILE A 144 -1.91 2.20 9.14
CA ILE A 144 -0.52 2.04 9.61
C ILE A 144 -0.10 3.24 10.47
N LEU A 145 -0.44 4.45 10.06
CA LEU A 145 -0.16 5.67 10.83
C LEU A 145 -0.94 5.72 12.14
N GLU A 146 -2.19 5.31 12.16
CA GLU A 146 -2.99 5.26 13.39
C GLU A 146 -2.48 4.20 14.36
N HIS A 147 -2.16 3.01 13.86
CA HIS A 147 -1.59 1.93 14.67
C HIS A 147 -0.20 2.27 15.20
N ASN A 148 0.57 3.02 14.43
CA ASN A 148 1.89 3.58 14.77
C ASN A 148 2.89 2.54 15.33
N ARG A 149 3.00 1.40 14.69
CA ARG A 149 4.04 0.39 14.90
C ARG A 149 4.96 0.34 13.68
N PRO A 150 6.21 -0.13 13.82
CA PRO A 150 7.13 -0.27 12.70
C PRO A 150 6.45 -0.86 11.48
N ALA A 151 6.50 -0.17 10.35
CA ALA A 151 5.83 -0.61 9.14
C ALA A 151 6.52 -0.08 7.89
N ILE A 152 6.41 -0.85 6.80
CA ILE A 152 6.88 -0.48 5.47
C ILE A 152 5.80 -0.83 4.46
N ILE A 153 5.65 0.03 3.46
CA ILE A 153 4.70 -0.16 2.37
C ILE A 153 5.48 -0.44 1.08
N MET A 154 4.97 -1.34 0.26
CA MET A 154 5.38 -1.48 -1.13
C MET A 154 4.14 -1.42 -2.02
N SER A 155 4.14 -0.53 -2.99
CA SER A 155 3.13 -0.51 -4.04
C SER A 155 3.34 -1.66 -5.02
N ASP A 156 2.26 -2.25 -5.52
CA ASP A 156 2.30 -3.39 -6.45
C ASP A 156 3.04 -3.09 -7.76
N GLY A 157 3.00 -1.84 -8.22
CA GLY A 157 3.54 -1.40 -9.50
C GLY A 157 2.46 -1.25 -10.56
N SER A 158 2.80 -0.52 -11.62
CA SER A 158 1.91 -0.25 -12.74
C SER A 158 1.94 -1.39 -13.77
N VAL A 159 0.84 -1.56 -14.51
CA VAL A 159 0.80 -2.37 -15.71
C VAL A 159 1.67 -1.70 -16.79
N LYS A 160 2.37 -2.51 -17.59
CA LYS A 160 3.11 -2.01 -18.76
C LYS A 160 2.15 -1.54 -19.86
N PRO A 161 2.57 -0.58 -20.68
CA PRO A 161 1.85 -0.25 -21.90
C PRO A 161 1.82 -1.45 -22.87
N GLY A 162 0.77 -1.53 -23.66
CA GLY A 162 0.65 -2.46 -24.77
C GLY A 162 1.19 -1.88 -26.07
N THR A 163 0.90 -2.55 -27.15
CA THR A 163 1.27 -2.11 -28.51
C THR A 163 0.07 -2.33 -29.43
N ASP A 164 -0.31 -1.31 -30.15
CA ASP A 164 -1.34 -1.41 -31.18
C ASP A 164 -0.85 -2.29 -32.33
N SER A 165 -1.52 -3.40 -32.59
CA SER A 165 -1.13 -4.39 -33.62
C SER A 165 -1.18 -3.87 -35.05
N GLU A 166 -1.91 -2.79 -35.33
CA GLU A 166 -1.98 -2.18 -36.68
C GLU A 166 -0.93 -1.08 -36.89
N THR A 167 -0.72 -0.23 -35.88
CA THR A 167 0.20 0.93 -36.01
C THR A 167 1.58 0.65 -35.46
N ASN A 168 1.73 -0.40 -34.64
CA ASN A 168 2.93 -0.73 -33.88
C ASN A 168 3.36 0.37 -32.88
N GLU A 169 2.41 1.26 -32.51
CA GLU A 169 2.64 2.32 -31.53
C GLU A 169 2.32 1.84 -30.11
N PRO A 170 3.00 2.36 -29.08
CA PRO A 170 2.66 2.06 -27.69
C PRO A 170 1.29 2.64 -27.34
N ILE A 171 0.49 1.83 -26.67
CA ILE A 171 -0.86 2.19 -26.18
C ILE A 171 -1.02 1.79 -24.72
N ASP A 172 -1.86 2.52 -24.01
CA ASP A 172 -2.14 2.28 -22.60
C ASP A 172 -3.61 2.59 -22.25
N ILE A 173 -3.92 2.65 -20.97
CA ILE A 173 -5.26 2.97 -20.48
C ILE A 173 -5.75 4.34 -20.96
N ILE A 174 -4.86 5.30 -21.17
CA ILE A 174 -5.19 6.64 -21.68
C ILE A 174 -5.68 6.54 -23.12
N SER A 175 -5.00 5.74 -23.94
CA SER A 175 -5.43 5.44 -25.31
C SER A 175 -6.87 4.89 -25.33
N GLY A 176 -7.20 4.00 -24.40
CA GLY A 176 -8.56 3.49 -24.23
C GLY A 176 -9.60 4.59 -23.92
N PHE A 177 -9.24 5.54 -23.07
CA PHE A 177 -10.13 6.69 -22.76
C PHE A 177 -10.30 7.65 -23.94
N GLN A 178 -9.22 7.92 -24.68
CA GLN A 178 -9.25 8.82 -25.84
C GLN A 178 -10.19 8.34 -26.93
N ILE A 179 -10.28 7.04 -27.16
CA ILE A 179 -11.15 6.47 -28.21
C ILE A 179 -12.57 6.20 -27.75
N ALA A 180 -12.93 6.46 -26.49
CA ALA A 180 -14.26 6.12 -25.95
C ALA A 180 -15.42 6.74 -26.76
N GLY A 181 -15.22 7.92 -27.35
CA GLY A 181 -16.17 8.60 -28.24
C GLY A 181 -16.13 8.21 -29.72
N SER A 182 -15.21 7.34 -30.14
CA SER A 182 -15.11 6.88 -31.52
C SER A 182 -16.37 6.13 -31.96
N GLN A 183 -16.71 6.22 -33.25
CA GLN A 183 -17.74 5.39 -33.88
C GLN A 183 -17.17 4.11 -34.50
N ASP A 184 -15.85 3.93 -34.48
CA ASP A 184 -15.16 2.77 -34.97
C ASP A 184 -15.10 1.69 -33.88
N GLU A 185 -15.99 0.73 -33.95
CA GLU A 185 -16.09 -0.36 -32.97
C GLU A 185 -14.93 -1.34 -33.05
N ASP A 186 -14.31 -1.53 -34.21
CA ASP A 186 -13.14 -2.40 -34.38
C ASP A 186 -11.90 -1.75 -33.72
N LEU A 187 -11.71 -0.46 -33.91
CA LEU A 187 -10.67 0.32 -33.22
C LEU A 187 -10.86 0.23 -31.68
N LYS A 188 -12.06 0.50 -31.19
CA LYS A 188 -12.36 0.42 -29.74
C LYS A 188 -12.02 -0.96 -29.18
N LYS A 189 -12.44 -2.01 -29.85
CA LYS A 189 -12.19 -3.38 -29.42
C LYS A 189 -10.71 -3.71 -29.43
N ARG A 190 -9.97 -3.33 -30.48
CA ARG A 190 -8.53 -3.56 -30.60
C ARG A 190 -7.80 -2.88 -29.45
N ILE A 191 -7.98 -1.57 -29.28
CA ILE A 191 -7.31 -0.81 -28.22
C ILE A 191 -7.67 -1.35 -26.83
N ALA A 192 -8.94 -1.67 -26.58
CA ALA A 192 -9.36 -2.25 -25.30
C ALA A 192 -8.68 -3.60 -25.00
N CYS A 193 -8.41 -4.41 -26.01
CA CYS A 193 -7.75 -5.71 -25.85
C CYS A 193 -6.23 -5.58 -25.67
N GLU A 194 -5.60 -4.58 -26.26
CA GLU A 194 -4.15 -4.49 -26.41
C GLU A 194 -3.48 -3.47 -25.48
N ALA A 195 -4.23 -2.47 -24.96
CA ALA A 195 -3.67 -1.35 -24.24
C ALA A 195 -2.99 -1.69 -22.89
N CYS A 196 -3.46 -2.71 -22.19
CA CYS A 196 -3.00 -3.04 -20.83
C CYS A 196 -2.68 -4.54 -20.70
N PRO A 197 -1.61 -5.02 -21.31
CA PRO A 197 -1.25 -6.44 -21.22
C PRO A 197 -0.72 -6.80 -19.84
N GLY A 198 -1.08 -7.98 -19.31
CA GLY A 198 -0.56 -8.45 -18.03
C GLY A 198 -1.37 -7.96 -16.83
N TYR A 199 -0.69 -7.61 -15.74
CA TYR A 199 -1.30 -7.18 -14.50
C TYR A 199 -0.55 -6.01 -13.86
N GLY A 200 -1.23 -5.30 -12.98
CA GLY A 200 -0.72 -4.14 -12.26
C GLY A 200 -1.77 -3.04 -12.15
N SER A 201 -1.45 -2.01 -11.39
CA SER A 201 -2.26 -0.81 -11.30
C SER A 201 -2.13 0.05 -12.56
N CYS A 202 -3.01 1.04 -12.74
CA CYS A 202 -3.00 1.89 -13.94
C CYS A 202 -1.63 2.51 -14.21
N GLY A 203 -1.19 2.54 -15.48
CA GLY A 203 0.09 3.11 -15.91
C GLY A 203 0.13 4.64 -15.89
N GLY A 204 -1.02 5.31 -16.11
CA GLY A 204 -1.09 6.77 -16.10
C GLY A 204 -0.87 7.37 -14.70
N MET A 205 -0.56 8.69 -14.63
CA MET A 205 -0.38 9.43 -13.39
C MET A 205 -1.74 9.75 -12.73
N PHE A 206 -2.57 8.72 -12.60
CA PHE A 206 -3.83 8.75 -11.87
C PHE A 206 -3.62 8.65 -10.37
N THR A 207 -4.69 8.40 -9.61
CA THR A 207 -4.64 8.37 -8.15
C THR A 207 -3.63 7.36 -7.62
N TYR A 208 -3.54 6.17 -8.21
CA TYR A 208 -2.58 5.16 -7.78
C TYR A 208 -1.13 5.65 -7.85
N ASN A 209 -0.67 6.09 -9.02
CA ASN A 209 0.72 6.55 -9.21
C ASN A 209 1.01 7.82 -8.39
N THR A 210 0.04 8.71 -8.25
CA THR A 210 0.13 9.87 -7.38
C THR A 210 0.33 9.46 -5.93
N MET A 211 -0.48 8.52 -5.43
CA MET A 211 -0.42 8.14 -4.02
C MET A 211 0.77 7.24 -3.70
N GLN A 212 1.22 6.36 -4.59
CA GLN A 212 2.47 5.63 -4.37
C GLN A 212 3.68 6.57 -4.30
N THR A 213 3.70 7.61 -5.15
CA THR A 213 4.74 8.64 -5.10
C THR A 213 4.65 9.43 -3.80
N PHE A 214 3.45 9.85 -3.41
CA PHE A 214 3.20 10.53 -2.14
C PHE A 214 3.69 9.70 -0.94
N ILE A 215 3.33 8.42 -0.87
CA ILE A 215 3.74 7.49 0.19
C ILE A 215 5.27 7.32 0.22
N GLY A 216 5.92 7.29 -0.95
CA GLY A 216 7.37 7.27 -1.04
C GLY A 216 8.01 8.55 -0.51
N VAL A 217 7.48 9.72 -0.87
CA VAL A 217 8.03 11.01 -0.43
C VAL A 217 7.83 11.24 1.08
N ILE A 218 6.73 10.79 1.67
CA ILE A 218 6.57 10.84 3.13
C ILE A 218 7.43 9.81 3.87
N GLY A 219 8.15 8.93 3.16
CA GLY A 219 9.16 8.02 3.71
C GLY A 219 8.65 6.64 4.12
N LEU A 220 7.40 6.26 3.82
CA LEU A 220 6.85 4.95 4.19
C LEU A 220 7.05 3.86 3.11
N GLN A 221 7.56 4.24 1.94
CA GLN A 221 7.91 3.34 0.85
C GLN A 221 9.31 3.68 0.31
N PRO A 222 10.19 2.70 0.07
CA PRO A 222 11.47 2.96 -0.60
C PRO A 222 11.28 3.50 -2.01
N LEU A 223 11.90 4.65 -2.32
CA LEU A 223 11.68 5.35 -3.59
C LEU A 223 12.01 4.53 -4.84
N HIS A 224 13.06 3.70 -4.78
CA HIS A 224 13.46 2.85 -5.91
C HIS A 224 12.46 1.73 -6.23
N MET A 225 11.51 1.46 -5.32
CA MET A 225 10.45 0.47 -5.52
C MET A 225 9.20 1.06 -6.19
N ILE A 226 9.15 2.38 -6.46
CA ILE A 226 7.98 3.04 -7.06
C ILE A 226 7.90 2.74 -8.56
N ALA A 227 8.95 3.08 -9.29
CA ALA A 227 8.96 3.07 -10.75
C ALA A 227 8.87 1.68 -11.44
N PRO A 228 9.45 0.58 -10.90
CA PRO A 228 9.38 -0.70 -11.58
C PRO A 228 7.93 -1.16 -11.81
N PRO A 229 7.60 -1.73 -12.98
CA PRO A 229 6.26 -2.23 -13.26
C PRO A 229 5.89 -3.43 -12.36
N SER A 230 4.61 -3.79 -12.34
CA SER A 230 4.09 -4.84 -11.45
C SER A 230 4.70 -6.22 -11.73
N ASP A 231 5.04 -6.50 -12.98
CA ASP A 231 5.65 -7.75 -13.44
C ASP A 231 7.19 -7.75 -13.40
N ASP A 232 7.82 -6.73 -12.82
CA ASP A 232 9.28 -6.71 -12.62
C ASP A 232 9.66 -7.82 -11.63
N SER A 233 10.59 -8.70 -12.05
CA SER A 233 11.02 -9.84 -11.24
C SER A 233 11.58 -9.45 -9.87
N ARG A 234 12.19 -8.28 -9.74
CA ARG A 234 12.72 -7.78 -8.47
C ARG A 234 11.65 -7.66 -7.38
N ARG A 235 10.37 -7.48 -7.77
CA ARG A 235 9.26 -7.38 -6.83
C ARG A 235 8.97 -8.66 -6.06
N ILE A 236 9.45 -9.79 -6.54
CA ILE A 236 9.31 -11.11 -5.90
C ILE A 236 10.65 -11.75 -5.52
N THR A 237 11.78 -11.17 -5.93
CA THR A 237 13.12 -11.73 -5.65
C THR A 237 13.97 -10.83 -4.76
N GLU A 238 14.14 -9.57 -5.11
CA GLU A 238 15.06 -8.64 -4.45
C GLU A 238 14.34 -7.78 -3.40
N PHE A 239 13.19 -7.17 -3.78
CA PHE A 239 12.49 -6.24 -2.90
C PHE A 239 11.96 -6.88 -1.61
N PRO A 240 11.46 -8.14 -1.59
CA PRO A 240 11.11 -8.81 -0.34
C PRO A 240 12.24 -8.86 0.67
N LEU A 241 13.47 -9.15 0.24
CA LEU A 241 14.64 -9.17 1.12
C LEU A 241 14.93 -7.79 1.72
N GLN A 242 14.89 -6.75 0.90
CA GLN A 242 15.10 -5.37 1.35
C GLN A 242 14.00 -4.89 2.30
N LEU A 243 12.73 -5.22 2.03
CA LEU A 243 11.61 -4.85 2.90
C LEU A 243 11.74 -5.47 4.29
N VAL A 244 12.11 -6.74 4.35
CA VAL A 244 12.32 -7.46 5.62
C VAL A 244 13.51 -6.86 6.38
N GLU A 245 14.61 -6.54 5.71
CA GLU A 245 15.76 -5.87 6.32
C GLU A 245 15.40 -4.49 6.88
N TYR A 246 14.69 -3.67 6.10
CA TYR A 246 14.25 -2.34 6.54
C TYR A 246 13.27 -2.41 7.72
N LEU A 247 12.32 -3.34 7.66
CA LEU A 247 11.39 -3.54 8.78
C LEU A 247 12.15 -3.95 10.05
N LYS A 248 13.13 -4.86 9.94
CA LYS A 248 13.97 -5.27 11.06
C LYS A 248 14.70 -4.08 11.67
N ILE A 249 15.29 -3.20 10.85
CA ILE A 249 15.93 -1.97 11.33
C ILE A 249 14.94 -1.09 12.08
N CYS A 250 13.70 -0.93 11.58
CA CYS A 250 12.68 -0.14 12.24
C CYS A 250 12.27 -0.74 13.59
N ILE A 251 12.14 -2.06 13.68
CA ILE A 251 11.82 -2.75 14.94
C ILE A 251 12.96 -2.59 15.94
N ASP A 252 14.20 -2.89 15.54
CA ASP A 252 15.38 -2.86 16.41
C ASP A 252 15.64 -1.45 16.97
N LYS A 253 15.35 -0.40 16.17
CA LYS A 253 15.52 1.00 16.56
C LYS A 253 14.24 1.64 17.11
N ASN A 254 13.13 0.90 17.16
CA ASN A 254 11.81 1.40 17.54
C ASN A 254 11.39 2.64 16.73
N ILE A 255 11.62 2.62 15.41
CA ILE A 255 11.21 3.68 14.48
C ILE A 255 9.78 3.40 14.05
N THR A 256 8.87 4.31 14.37
CA THR A 256 7.45 4.20 14.02
C THR A 256 7.10 5.06 12.80
N PRO A 257 5.97 4.80 12.12
CA PRO A 257 5.52 5.62 10.99
C PRO A 257 5.38 7.11 11.31
N ARG A 258 4.95 7.47 12.52
CA ARG A 258 4.84 8.89 12.94
C ARG A 258 6.18 9.54 13.27
N ASP A 259 7.25 8.77 13.48
CA ASP A 259 8.61 9.32 13.58
C ASP A 259 9.15 9.70 12.19
N ILE A 260 8.69 9.02 11.14
CA ILE A 260 9.10 9.24 9.75
C ILE A 260 8.25 10.33 9.10
N VAL A 261 6.92 10.26 9.28
CA VAL A 261 5.97 11.16 8.63
C VAL A 261 5.86 12.47 9.41
N THR A 262 6.45 13.51 8.86
CA THR A 262 6.47 14.86 9.44
C THR A 262 5.59 15.82 8.65
N ARG A 263 5.33 17.00 9.22
CA ARG A 263 4.70 18.11 8.51
C ARG A 263 5.39 18.38 7.17
N ASP A 264 6.72 18.47 7.21
CA ASP A 264 7.50 18.83 6.03
C ASP A 264 7.52 17.72 4.99
N SER A 265 7.52 16.44 5.39
CA SER A 265 7.43 15.32 4.44
C SER A 265 6.08 15.29 3.72
N ILE A 266 4.96 15.56 4.42
CA ILE A 266 3.63 15.67 3.79
C ILE A 266 3.58 16.87 2.84
N ARG A 267 4.09 18.01 3.26
CA ARG A 267 4.17 19.21 2.42
C ARG A 267 5.01 18.98 1.16
N ASN A 268 6.16 18.34 1.30
CA ASN A 268 7.00 17.96 0.17
C ASN A 268 6.28 16.99 -0.78
N ALA A 269 5.52 16.03 -0.25
CA ALA A 269 4.74 15.11 -1.06
C ALA A 269 3.63 15.82 -1.86
N MET A 270 3.02 16.87 -1.31
CA MET A 270 2.09 17.73 -2.05
C MET A 270 2.79 18.45 -3.20
N ILE A 271 3.97 19.03 -2.97
CA ILE A 271 4.77 19.72 -4.00
C ILE A 271 5.20 18.74 -5.09
N VAL A 272 5.68 17.56 -4.74
CA VAL A 272 6.05 16.52 -5.72
C VAL A 272 4.83 16.08 -6.52
N SER A 273 3.65 15.93 -5.88
CA SER A 273 2.42 15.60 -6.59
C SER A 273 2.03 16.64 -7.64
N MET A 274 2.26 17.93 -7.36
CA MET A 274 2.09 19.00 -8.35
C MET A 274 3.09 18.85 -9.49
N ALA A 275 4.38 18.62 -9.18
CA ALA A 275 5.46 18.55 -10.15
C ALA A 275 5.30 17.38 -11.15
N VAL A 276 4.74 16.27 -10.70
CA VAL A 276 4.52 15.09 -11.57
C VAL A 276 3.16 15.11 -12.28
N GLY A 277 2.40 16.21 -12.20
CA GLY A 277 1.06 16.27 -12.77
C GLY A 277 0.08 15.29 -12.14
N GLY A 278 0.19 15.09 -10.82
CA GLY A 278 -0.56 14.10 -10.08
C GLY A 278 -2.07 14.37 -10.06
N SER A 279 -2.83 13.32 -9.76
CA SER A 279 -4.28 13.36 -9.64
C SER A 279 -4.74 14.35 -8.56
N THR A 280 -5.79 15.10 -8.86
CA THR A 280 -6.48 16.00 -7.91
C THR A 280 -7.02 15.26 -6.67
N ASN A 281 -7.15 13.94 -6.72
CA ASN A 281 -7.51 13.12 -5.57
C ASN A 281 -6.49 13.22 -4.41
N VAL A 282 -5.28 13.69 -4.66
CA VAL A 282 -4.32 13.98 -3.58
C VAL A 282 -4.90 14.98 -2.57
N LEU A 283 -5.70 15.96 -3.03
CA LEU A 283 -6.38 16.93 -2.16
C LEU A 283 -7.41 16.30 -1.22
N LEU A 284 -7.96 15.14 -1.62
CA LEU A 284 -8.89 14.36 -0.82
C LEU A 284 -8.15 13.41 0.14
N HIS A 285 -7.00 12.89 -0.28
CA HIS A 285 -6.31 11.80 0.41
C HIS A 285 -5.20 12.28 1.36
N ALA A 286 -4.49 13.34 1.01
CA ALA A 286 -3.44 13.88 1.87
C ALA A 286 -3.97 14.37 3.24
N PRO A 287 -5.15 15.03 3.34
CA PRO A 287 -5.72 15.37 4.65
C PRO A 287 -6.00 14.16 5.53
N GLU A 288 -6.43 13.03 4.97
CA GLU A 288 -6.68 11.81 5.72
C GLU A 288 -5.37 11.19 6.25
N ILE A 289 -4.35 11.13 5.41
CA ILE A 289 -3.01 10.68 5.82
C ILE A 289 -2.44 11.59 6.90
N ALA A 290 -2.59 12.91 6.76
CA ALA A 290 -2.15 13.87 7.77
C ALA A 290 -2.90 13.69 9.09
N ARG A 291 -4.23 13.50 9.06
CA ARG A 291 -5.05 13.22 10.23
C ARG A 291 -4.55 11.97 10.97
N ALA A 292 -4.32 10.89 10.23
CA ALA A 292 -3.80 9.63 10.77
C ALA A 292 -2.38 9.80 11.36
N ALA A 293 -1.57 10.69 10.79
CA ALA A 293 -0.25 11.04 11.32
C ALA A 293 -0.31 11.96 12.58
N GLY A 294 -1.50 12.46 12.93
CA GLY A 294 -1.71 13.29 14.13
C GLY A 294 -1.91 14.79 13.86
N PHE A 295 -1.92 15.23 12.61
CA PHE A 295 -2.20 16.61 12.20
C PHE A 295 -3.69 16.81 12.05
N ARG A 296 -4.33 17.58 12.94
CA ARG A 296 -5.80 17.64 13.01
C ARG A 296 -6.44 18.57 11.99
N ASP A 297 -5.73 19.58 11.56
CA ASP A 297 -6.21 20.60 10.62
C ASP A 297 -5.20 20.75 9.49
N PHE A 298 -5.45 20.07 8.37
CA PHE A 298 -4.54 20.08 7.22
C PHE A 298 -4.19 21.49 6.74
N SER A 299 -5.19 22.38 6.72
CA SER A 299 -5.01 23.74 6.22
C SER A 299 -4.10 24.59 7.13
N LYS A 300 -4.13 24.34 8.43
CA LYS A 300 -3.28 25.04 9.39
C LYS A 300 -1.95 24.35 9.63
N ASP A 301 -2.00 23.01 9.70
CA ASP A 301 -0.85 22.23 10.14
C ASP A 301 0.10 21.92 8.97
N ILE A 302 -0.41 21.76 7.75
CA ILE A 302 0.38 21.31 6.60
C ILE A 302 0.46 22.36 5.50
N MET A 303 -0.67 22.72 4.86
CA MET A 303 -0.71 23.61 3.71
C MET A 303 -2.09 24.24 3.54
N SER A 304 -2.16 25.59 3.55
CA SER A 304 -3.41 26.29 3.27
C SER A 304 -3.78 26.26 1.79
N PRO A 305 -5.06 26.49 1.44
CA PRO A 305 -5.48 26.63 0.04
C PRO A 305 -4.74 27.76 -0.70
N GLU A 306 -4.45 28.87 -0.01
CA GLU A 306 -3.71 30.00 -0.57
C GLU A 306 -2.25 29.61 -0.87
N GLU A 307 -1.62 28.88 0.07
CA GLU A 307 -0.26 28.37 -0.13
C GLU A 307 -0.23 27.35 -1.27
N PHE A 308 -1.20 26.45 -1.34
CA PHE A 308 -1.32 25.50 -2.44
C PHE A 308 -1.43 26.22 -3.80
N ASN A 309 -2.31 27.21 -3.91
CA ASN A 309 -2.47 28.01 -5.12
C ASN A 309 -1.20 28.78 -5.48
N HIS A 310 -0.52 29.34 -4.49
CA HIS A 310 0.76 30.03 -4.72
C HIS A 310 1.81 29.07 -5.25
N LEU A 311 2.04 27.94 -4.59
CA LEU A 311 3.03 26.95 -5.01
C LEU A 311 2.73 26.37 -6.39
N SER A 312 1.47 26.14 -6.74
CA SER A 312 1.10 25.58 -8.05
C SER A 312 1.49 26.48 -9.23
N GLN A 313 1.73 27.77 -8.99
CA GLN A 313 2.20 28.71 -10.01
C GLN A 313 3.72 28.66 -10.23
N PHE A 314 4.48 28.14 -9.26
CA PHE A 314 5.94 28.14 -9.28
C PHE A 314 6.55 26.74 -9.42
N VAL A 315 5.78 25.70 -9.10
CA VAL A 315 6.24 24.32 -9.29
C VAL A 315 6.32 24.03 -10.78
N VAL A 316 7.53 23.77 -11.25
CA VAL A 316 7.77 23.42 -12.65
C VAL A 316 7.32 21.97 -12.85
N PRO A 317 6.40 21.67 -13.79
CA PRO A 317 6.05 20.30 -14.12
C PRO A 317 7.28 19.54 -14.62
N VAL A 318 7.55 18.39 -14.03
CA VAL A 318 8.64 17.50 -14.47
C VAL A 318 8.16 16.60 -15.61
N LEU A 319 6.86 16.29 -15.62
CA LEU A 319 6.21 15.57 -16.70
C LEU A 319 5.39 16.60 -17.48
N THR A 320 5.85 16.91 -18.68
CA THR A 320 5.04 17.62 -19.68
C THR A 320 4.40 16.60 -20.59
N ASP A 321 3.23 16.92 -21.12
CA ASP A 321 2.58 16.09 -22.14
C ASP A 321 3.61 15.83 -23.27
N ALA A 322 3.96 14.56 -23.42
CA ALA A 322 4.81 14.11 -24.51
C ALA A 322 3.94 13.75 -25.72
#